data_36bfe13644f3db7116321f25d6c51c5f
#
_entry.id   36bfe13644f3db7116321f25d6c51c5f
#
_cell.length_a   1.000
_cell.length_b   1.000
_cell.length_c   1.000
_cell.angle_alpha   90.00
_cell.angle_beta   90.00
_cell.angle_gamma   90.00
#
_symmetry.space_group_name_H-M   'P 1'
#
loop_
_entity.id
_entity.type
_entity.pdbx_description
1 polymer ?
#
loop_
_entity_poly.entity_id
_entity_poly.type
_entity_poly.pdbx_seq_one_letter_code
_entity_poly.pdbx_strand_id
1 'polypeptide(L)'
;MKGSIEMKFGVLKDIKNGEYRVVATPAEVSLIAGDGHEVYVASKAGYAAGFDDKEYAAAGATILATNEEIWAICDFVAKVKEIEPSEYDLMREGQMIFCCIHPAAHREEVDALLEKKVIAITAEDSHRYGSPNCEAAGKAGAFMGLWAMMSINGGSGKFVSGLGAAPGIKALVCGCGTVGKGAVEVLQTMGAWVTVADINIGALRDIATKYD
;
A
#
# COMPACT_ATOMS: atom_id res chain seq x y z
N MET A 1 -24.12 -25.95 7.41
CA MET A 1 -23.12 -25.43 6.48
C MET A 1 -23.80 -24.35 5.64
N LYS A 2 -23.51 -23.04 5.86
CA LYS A 2 -23.91 -21.98 4.92
C LYS A 2 -23.02 -22.21 3.69
N GLY A 3 -23.61 -22.46 2.53
CA GLY A 3 -22.87 -22.56 1.29
C GLY A 3 -22.04 -21.27 1.10
N SER A 4 -20.73 -21.38 1.07
CA SER A 4 -19.86 -20.28 0.64
C SER A 4 -20.26 -19.93 -0.79
N ILE A 5 -20.50 -18.66 -1.04
CA ILE A 5 -20.68 -18.17 -2.43
C ILE A 5 -19.30 -18.33 -3.07
N GLU A 6 -19.19 -19.20 -4.05
CA GLU A 6 -17.98 -19.31 -4.88
C GLU A 6 -17.84 -18.03 -5.73
N MET A 7 -16.67 -17.44 -5.72
CA MET A 7 -16.37 -16.20 -6.43
C MET A 7 -15.09 -16.32 -7.24
N LYS A 8 -14.98 -15.56 -8.30
CA LYS A 8 -13.78 -15.40 -9.11
C LYS A 8 -12.99 -14.18 -8.63
N PHE A 9 -11.85 -14.42 -7.98
CA PHE A 9 -10.93 -13.38 -7.52
C PHE A 9 -9.86 -13.10 -8.57
N GLY A 10 -9.67 -11.84 -8.90
CA GLY A 10 -8.66 -11.37 -9.85
C GLY A 10 -7.59 -10.53 -9.15
N VAL A 11 -6.33 -10.90 -9.31
CA VAL A 11 -5.17 -10.10 -8.89
C VAL A 11 -4.57 -9.45 -10.13
N LEU A 12 -4.71 -8.13 -10.24
CA LEU A 12 -4.16 -7.37 -11.35
C LEU A 12 -2.67 -7.11 -11.17
N LYS A 13 -1.97 -7.01 -12.28
CA LYS A 13 -0.68 -6.34 -12.33
C LYS A 13 -0.93 -4.85 -12.28
N ASP A 14 -0.33 -4.15 -11.32
CA ASP A 14 -0.44 -2.70 -11.24
C ASP A 14 0.21 -2.05 -12.48
N ILE A 15 -0.48 -1.07 -13.07
CA ILE A 15 -0.01 -0.35 -14.25
C ILE A 15 0.57 1.03 -13.95
N LYS A 16 0.47 1.48 -12.69
CA LYS A 16 1.01 2.77 -12.26
C LYS A 16 2.53 2.76 -12.34
N ASN A 17 3.08 3.80 -12.94
CA ASN A 17 4.53 3.92 -13.08
C ASN A 17 5.23 3.96 -11.72
N GLY A 18 6.21 3.05 -11.53
CA GLY A 18 6.95 2.92 -10.27
C GLY A 18 6.24 2.10 -9.18
N GLU A 19 5.05 1.54 -9.44
CA GLU A 19 4.40 0.59 -8.54
C GLU A 19 4.89 -0.84 -8.83
N TYR A 20 5.61 -1.41 -7.87
CA TYR A 20 6.20 -2.74 -7.98
C TYR A 20 5.59 -3.74 -6.99
N ARG A 21 4.69 -3.28 -6.12
CA ARG A 21 4.00 -4.15 -5.16
C ARG A 21 2.89 -4.94 -5.85
N VAL A 22 2.49 -6.03 -5.21
CA VAL A 22 1.31 -6.81 -5.58
C VAL A 22 0.37 -6.84 -4.37
N VAL A 23 -0.94 -6.86 -4.63
CA VAL A 23 -1.96 -6.78 -3.57
C VAL A 23 -2.10 -8.10 -2.79
N ALA A 24 -1.80 -9.23 -3.42
CA ALA A 24 -1.80 -10.55 -2.80
C ALA A 24 -0.58 -11.35 -3.26
N THR A 25 0.14 -11.94 -2.31
CA THR A 25 1.25 -12.85 -2.59
C THR A 25 0.73 -14.27 -2.82
N PRO A 26 1.57 -15.23 -3.25
CA PRO A 26 1.14 -16.64 -3.34
C PRO A 26 0.55 -17.20 -2.05
N ALA A 27 0.97 -16.70 -0.89
CA ALA A 27 0.44 -17.15 0.40
C ALA A 27 -1.04 -16.77 0.58
N GLU A 28 -1.42 -15.52 0.30
CA GLU A 28 -2.82 -15.07 0.35
C GLU A 28 -3.65 -15.75 -0.73
N VAL A 29 -3.10 -15.94 -1.93
CA VAL A 29 -3.76 -16.68 -3.02
C VAL A 29 -4.11 -18.12 -2.58
N SER A 30 -3.17 -18.80 -1.91
CA SER A 30 -3.42 -20.15 -1.38
C SER A 30 -4.55 -20.18 -0.36
N LEU A 31 -4.69 -19.15 0.48
CA LEU A 31 -5.80 -19.06 1.45
C LEU A 31 -7.13 -18.85 0.73
N ILE A 32 -7.21 -17.92 -0.24
CA ILE A 32 -8.43 -17.64 -1.00
C ILE A 32 -8.88 -18.87 -1.79
N ALA A 33 -7.95 -19.56 -2.45
CA ALA A 33 -8.23 -20.82 -3.16
C ALA A 33 -8.65 -21.94 -2.20
N GLY A 34 -8.03 -22.01 -1.01
CA GLY A 34 -8.36 -22.98 0.05
C GLY A 34 -9.77 -22.77 0.62
N ASP A 35 -10.30 -21.56 0.59
CA ASP A 35 -11.66 -21.21 0.98
C ASP A 35 -12.72 -21.57 -0.11
N GLY A 36 -12.29 -22.11 -1.24
CA GLY A 36 -13.16 -22.61 -2.31
C GLY A 36 -13.48 -21.57 -3.40
N HIS A 37 -12.66 -20.55 -3.53
CA HIS A 37 -12.78 -19.55 -4.58
C HIS A 37 -11.85 -19.84 -5.77
N GLU A 38 -12.24 -19.42 -6.97
CA GLU A 38 -11.35 -19.42 -8.12
C GLU A 38 -10.46 -18.18 -8.07
N VAL A 39 -9.14 -18.34 -8.21
CA VAL A 39 -8.20 -17.22 -8.21
C VAL A 39 -7.50 -17.08 -9.55
N TYR A 40 -7.51 -15.89 -10.11
CA TYR A 40 -6.87 -15.51 -11.36
C TYR A 40 -5.83 -14.44 -11.10
N VAL A 41 -4.64 -14.59 -11.65
CA VAL A 41 -3.53 -13.64 -11.47
C VAL A 41 -3.00 -13.21 -12.83
N ALA A 42 -2.84 -11.92 -13.04
CA ALA A 42 -2.22 -11.41 -14.26
C ALA A 42 -0.75 -11.84 -14.35
N SER A 43 -0.33 -12.29 -15.52
CA SER A 43 1.07 -12.69 -15.74
C SER A 43 2.02 -11.58 -15.29
N LYS A 44 3.02 -11.97 -14.51
CA LYS A 44 4.03 -11.10 -13.91
C LYS A 44 3.48 -10.05 -12.92
N ALA A 45 2.28 -10.23 -12.37
CA ALA A 45 1.74 -9.29 -11.39
C ALA A 45 2.65 -9.15 -10.15
N GLY A 46 3.20 -10.25 -9.65
CA GLY A 46 4.10 -10.27 -8.49
C GLY A 46 5.59 -10.22 -8.82
N TYR A 47 5.97 -10.22 -10.10
CA TYR A 47 7.37 -10.42 -10.51
C TYR A 47 8.33 -9.39 -9.91
N ALA A 48 7.95 -8.11 -9.91
CA ALA A 48 8.76 -7.04 -9.35
C ALA A 48 8.80 -7.06 -7.80
N ALA A 49 7.84 -7.72 -7.17
CA ALA A 49 7.81 -7.98 -5.73
C ALA A 49 8.53 -9.28 -5.32
N GLY A 50 9.10 -10.01 -6.29
CA GLY A 50 9.88 -11.23 -6.04
C GLY A 50 9.10 -12.54 -6.18
N PHE A 51 7.86 -12.51 -6.71
CA PHE A 51 7.02 -13.69 -6.91
C PHE A 51 6.78 -13.96 -8.39
N ASP A 52 7.12 -15.15 -8.85
CA ASP A 52 6.90 -15.54 -10.26
C ASP A 52 5.52 -16.20 -10.48
N ASP A 53 5.14 -16.32 -11.76
CA ASP A 53 3.85 -16.91 -12.15
C ASP A 53 3.71 -18.38 -11.71
N LYS A 54 4.83 -19.11 -11.56
CA LYS A 54 4.81 -20.52 -11.14
C LYS A 54 4.47 -20.65 -9.67
N GLU A 55 4.92 -19.71 -8.83
CA GLU A 55 4.58 -19.67 -7.41
C GLU A 55 3.09 -19.41 -7.22
N TYR A 56 2.50 -18.51 -8.00
CA TYR A 56 1.05 -18.28 -8.01
C TYR A 56 0.26 -19.50 -8.51
N ALA A 57 0.72 -20.13 -9.58
CA ALA A 57 0.09 -21.36 -10.08
C ALA A 57 0.17 -22.50 -9.06
N ALA A 58 1.30 -22.67 -8.38
CA ALA A 58 1.46 -23.65 -7.30
C ALA A 58 0.56 -23.34 -6.09
N ALA A 59 0.22 -22.07 -5.85
CA ALA A 59 -0.71 -21.62 -4.82
C ALA A 59 -2.20 -21.81 -5.20
N GLY A 60 -2.50 -22.31 -6.41
CA GLY A 60 -3.85 -22.60 -6.87
C GLY A 60 -4.45 -21.53 -7.80
N ALA A 61 -3.67 -20.54 -8.25
CA ALA A 61 -4.16 -19.56 -9.21
C ALA A 61 -4.06 -20.04 -10.66
N THR A 62 -4.98 -19.54 -11.48
CA THR A 62 -4.88 -19.57 -12.93
C THR A 62 -4.21 -18.29 -13.42
N ILE A 63 -3.13 -18.41 -14.19
CA ILE A 63 -2.42 -17.26 -14.74
C ILE A 63 -3.08 -16.84 -16.04
N LEU A 64 -3.49 -15.57 -16.14
CA LEU A 64 -4.01 -14.96 -17.36
C LEU A 64 -2.97 -14.02 -17.98
N ALA A 65 -3.00 -13.88 -19.28
CA ALA A 65 -1.97 -13.13 -19.99
C ALA A 65 -2.05 -11.62 -19.73
N THR A 66 -3.26 -11.09 -19.54
CA THR A 66 -3.51 -9.65 -19.44
C THR A 66 -4.46 -9.28 -18.29
N ASN A 67 -4.44 -8.01 -17.89
CA ASN A 67 -5.39 -7.48 -16.93
C ASN A 67 -6.83 -7.48 -17.48
N GLU A 68 -6.99 -7.22 -18.78
CA GLU A 68 -8.29 -7.17 -19.46
C GLU A 68 -9.04 -8.50 -19.33
N GLU A 69 -8.32 -9.63 -19.44
CA GLU A 69 -8.92 -10.95 -19.24
C GLU A 69 -9.44 -11.12 -17.81
N ILE A 70 -8.71 -10.61 -16.81
CA ILE A 70 -9.14 -10.63 -15.40
C ILE A 70 -10.37 -9.74 -15.20
N TRP A 71 -10.34 -8.51 -15.72
CA TRP A 71 -11.48 -7.59 -15.66
C TRP A 71 -12.74 -8.22 -16.25
N ALA A 72 -12.60 -8.96 -17.35
CA ALA A 72 -13.73 -9.55 -18.05
C ALA A 72 -14.42 -10.69 -17.27
N ILE A 73 -13.70 -11.48 -16.47
CA ILE A 73 -14.24 -12.71 -15.89
C ILE A 73 -14.38 -12.69 -14.37
N CYS A 74 -13.62 -11.86 -13.64
CA CYS A 74 -13.60 -11.90 -12.19
C CYS A 74 -14.74 -11.09 -11.57
N ASP A 75 -15.31 -11.61 -10.49
CA ASP A 75 -16.35 -10.94 -9.69
C ASP A 75 -15.74 -9.94 -8.73
N PHE A 76 -14.57 -10.26 -8.20
CA PHE A 76 -13.76 -9.45 -7.31
C PHE A 76 -12.39 -9.19 -7.95
N VAL A 77 -12.04 -7.93 -8.12
CA VAL A 77 -10.77 -7.52 -8.72
C VAL A 77 -9.96 -6.71 -7.71
N ALA A 78 -8.69 -7.04 -7.54
CA ALA A 78 -7.83 -6.40 -6.58
C ALA A 78 -6.52 -5.90 -7.21
N LYS A 79 -6.11 -4.69 -6.83
CA LYS A 79 -4.80 -4.08 -7.14
C LYS A 79 -4.33 -3.18 -6.00
N VAL A 80 -3.10 -2.72 -6.04
CA VAL A 80 -2.53 -1.89 -4.96
C VAL A 80 -2.99 -0.45 -5.07
N LYS A 81 -2.84 0.16 -6.26
CA LYS A 81 -3.10 1.59 -6.48
C LYS A 81 -4.47 1.83 -7.11
N GLU A 82 -4.83 3.09 -7.17
CA GLU A 82 -6.08 3.60 -7.78
C GLU A 82 -6.31 3.02 -9.18
N ILE A 83 -7.57 3.03 -9.62
CA ILE A 83 -7.95 2.64 -10.98
C ILE A 83 -7.53 3.75 -11.93
N GLU A 84 -6.70 3.43 -12.89
CA GLU A 84 -6.22 4.39 -13.88
C GLU A 84 -7.29 4.64 -14.98
N PRO A 85 -7.31 5.80 -15.64
CA PRO A 85 -8.32 6.12 -16.65
C PRO A 85 -8.45 5.09 -17.77
N SER A 86 -7.36 4.40 -18.13
CA SER A 86 -7.37 3.33 -19.12
C SER A 86 -8.12 2.06 -18.67
N GLU A 87 -8.41 1.93 -17.37
CA GLU A 87 -9.11 0.79 -16.79
C GLU A 87 -10.62 1.06 -16.59
N TYR A 88 -11.08 2.34 -16.68
CA TYR A 88 -12.46 2.69 -16.38
C TYR A 88 -13.48 1.92 -17.23
N ASP A 89 -13.18 1.73 -18.52
CA ASP A 89 -14.08 1.01 -19.42
C ASP A 89 -14.10 -0.51 -19.23
N LEU A 90 -13.14 -1.05 -18.50
CA LEU A 90 -13.06 -2.48 -18.17
C LEU A 90 -13.96 -2.89 -17.00
N MET A 91 -14.36 -1.92 -16.17
CA MET A 91 -15.23 -2.15 -15.01
C MET A 91 -16.64 -2.57 -15.42
N ARG A 92 -17.24 -3.51 -14.67
CA ARG A 92 -18.58 -4.03 -14.93
C ARG A 92 -19.54 -3.75 -13.76
N GLU A 93 -20.81 -3.46 -14.06
CA GLU A 93 -21.84 -3.26 -13.03
C GLU A 93 -21.87 -4.44 -12.02
N GLY A 94 -21.87 -4.11 -10.73
CA GLY A 94 -21.88 -5.10 -9.64
C GLY A 94 -20.53 -5.76 -9.32
N GLN A 95 -19.50 -5.49 -10.10
CA GLN A 95 -18.16 -6.01 -9.83
C GLN A 95 -17.59 -5.39 -8.55
N MET A 96 -16.93 -6.20 -7.71
CA MET A 96 -16.25 -5.71 -6.52
C MET A 96 -14.81 -5.34 -6.86
N ILE A 97 -14.37 -4.18 -6.38
CA ILE A 97 -13.02 -3.66 -6.62
C ILE A 97 -12.38 -3.30 -5.28
N PHE A 98 -11.20 -3.83 -5.03
CA PHE A 98 -10.38 -3.53 -3.86
C PHE A 98 -9.06 -2.89 -4.28
N CYS A 99 -8.87 -1.62 -3.92
CA CYS A 99 -7.62 -0.89 -4.17
C CYS A 99 -7.51 0.34 -3.27
N CYS A 100 -6.38 1.04 -3.33
CA CYS A 100 -6.23 2.37 -2.73
C CYS A 100 -6.90 3.41 -3.63
N ILE A 101 -8.12 3.81 -3.32
CA ILE A 101 -8.94 4.72 -4.14
C ILE A 101 -8.57 6.19 -3.90
N HIS A 102 -8.27 6.57 -2.65
CA HIS A 102 -8.03 7.96 -2.24
C HIS A 102 -9.13 8.94 -2.71
N PRO A 103 -10.42 8.72 -2.40
CA PRO A 103 -11.56 9.36 -3.06
C PRO A 103 -11.56 10.90 -2.95
N ALA A 104 -10.95 11.45 -1.90
CA ALA A 104 -10.82 12.90 -1.75
C ALA A 104 -9.85 13.55 -2.76
N ALA A 105 -8.94 12.77 -3.35
CA ALA A 105 -7.92 13.26 -4.28
C ALA A 105 -8.23 12.91 -5.75
N HIS A 106 -9.04 11.87 -6.00
CA HIS A 106 -9.27 11.28 -7.32
C HIS A 106 -10.74 11.31 -7.72
N ARG A 107 -11.28 12.53 -7.95
CA ARG A 107 -12.71 12.72 -8.28
C ARG A 107 -13.13 11.96 -9.55
N GLU A 108 -12.30 11.98 -10.59
CA GLU A 108 -12.61 11.33 -11.87
C GLU A 108 -12.74 9.80 -11.70
N GLU A 109 -11.90 9.19 -10.87
CA GLU A 109 -12.02 7.78 -10.52
C GLU A 109 -13.33 7.50 -9.78
N VAL A 110 -13.70 8.32 -8.81
CA VAL A 110 -14.95 8.18 -8.07
C VAL A 110 -16.16 8.30 -9.00
N ASP A 111 -16.17 9.28 -9.91
CA ASP A 111 -17.23 9.46 -10.89
C ASP A 111 -17.34 8.23 -11.82
N ALA A 112 -16.21 7.65 -12.25
CA ALA A 112 -16.19 6.42 -13.05
C ALA A 112 -16.70 5.20 -12.27
N LEU A 113 -16.30 5.02 -10.99
CA LEU A 113 -16.80 3.94 -10.13
C LEU A 113 -18.33 4.02 -9.95
N LEU A 114 -18.87 5.22 -9.77
CA LEU A 114 -20.31 5.47 -9.64
C LEU A 114 -21.06 5.20 -10.95
N GLU A 115 -20.53 5.67 -12.09
CA GLU A 115 -21.11 5.45 -13.41
C GLU A 115 -21.21 3.97 -13.75
N LYS A 116 -20.12 3.22 -13.49
CA LYS A 116 -20.06 1.76 -13.72
C LYS A 116 -20.81 0.96 -12.65
N LYS A 117 -21.30 1.59 -11.58
CA LYS A 117 -22.06 0.96 -10.49
C LYS A 117 -21.33 -0.24 -9.86
N VAL A 118 -20.06 -0.10 -9.64
CA VAL A 118 -19.21 -1.12 -8.99
C VAL A 118 -19.34 -1.03 -7.47
N ILE A 119 -18.95 -2.09 -6.77
CA ILE A 119 -18.81 -2.12 -5.32
C ILE A 119 -17.34 -1.84 -4.99
N ALA A 120 -17.01 -0.59 -4.70
CA ALA A 120 -15.65 -0.18 -4.41
C ALA A 120 -15.33 -0.31 -2.91
N ILE A 121 -14.22 -1.00 -2.60
CA ILE A 121 -13.72 -1.22 -1.24
C ILE A 121 -12.35 -0.56 -1.16
N THR A 122 -12.24 0.50 -0.36
CA THR A 122 -10.98 1.22 -0.19
C THR A 122 -10.04 0.50 0.76
N ALA A 123 -8.82 0.24 0.29
CA ALA A 123 -7.80 -0.44 1.07
C ALA A 123 -7.29 0.43 2.24
N GLU A 124 -7.36 1.76 2.15
CA GLU A 124 -6.89 2.69 3.18
C GLU A 124 -7.63 2.53 4.49
N ASP A 125 -8.95 2.26 4.43
CA ASP A 125 -9.83 2.23 5.60
C ASP A 125 -10.19 0.80 6.04
N SER A 126 -9.79 -0.21 5.26
CA SER A 126 -10.13 -1.62 5.54
C SER A 126 -9.20 -2.30 6.53
N HIS A 127 -8.05 -1.72 6.83
CA HIS A 127 -7.04 -2.36 7.65
C HIS A 127 -7.25 -2.08 9.15
N ARG A 128 -7.29 -3.14 9.97
CA ARG A 128 -7.58 -3.08 11.42
C ARG A 128 -6.64 -2.17 12.21
N TYR A 129 -5.38 -2.07 11.80
CA TYR A 129 -4.32 -1.33 12.52
C TYR A 129 -3.90 -0.04 11.81
N GLY A 130 -4.72 0.47 10.90
CA GLY A 130 -4.39 1.60 10.04
C GLY A 130 -3.72 1.15 8.74
N SER A 131 -3.56 2.08 7.79
CA SER A 131 -3.01 1.78 6.48
C SER A 131 -1.52 1.40 6.54
N PRO A 132 -1.12 0.18 6.18
CA PRO A 132 0.30 -0.20 6.12
C PRO A 132 1.05 0.60 5.05
N ASN A 133 0.36 1.06 4.01
CA ASN A 133 0.94 1.95 3.00
C ASN A 133 1.33 3.30 3.58
N CYS A 134 0.50 3.87 4.46
CA CYS A 134 0.80 5.13 5.15
C CYS A 134 1.99 4.96 6.11
N GLU A 135 2.06 3.86 6.84
CA GLU A 135 3.20 3.56 7.71
C GLU A 135 4.49 3.42 6.89
N ALA A 136 4.46 2.64 5.81
CA ALA A 136 5.59 2.47 4.90
C ALA A 136 6.03 3.81 4.27
N ALA A 137 5.08 4.66 3.87
CA ALA A 137 5.38 6.00 3.33
C ALA A 137 6.11 6.87 4.35
N GLY A 138 5.70 6.83 5.63
CA GLY A 138 6.38 7.56 6.70
C GLY A 138 7.82 7.09 6.91
N LYS A 139 7.99 5.77 6.98
CA LYS A 139 9.32 5.14 7.13
C LYS A 139 10.22 5.46 5.94
N ALA A 140 9.72 5.30 4.71
CA ALA A 140 10.46 5.62 3.49
C ALA A 140 10.80 7.12 3.40
N GLY A 141 9.87 8.00 3.75
CA GLY A 141 10.09 9.44 3.77
C GLY A 141 11.21 9.85 4.73
N ALA A 142 11.30 9.23 5.91
CA ALA A 142 12.40 9.44 6.84
C ALA A 142 13.74 9.02 6.23
N PHE A 143 13.82 7.83 5.61
CA PHE A 143 15.03 7.38 4.92
C PHE A 143 15.43 8.32 3.77
N MET A 144 14.47 8.79 2.97
CA MET A 144 14.73 9.76 1.90
C MET A 144 15.28 11.08 2.44
N GLY A 145 14.74 11.56 3.57
CA GLY A 145 15.24 12.75 4.26
C GLY A 145 16.69 12.57 4.73
N LEU A 146 17.00 11.43 5.33
CA LEU A 146 18.35 11.08 5.76
C LEU A 146 19.31 10.94 4.56
N TRP A 147 18.86 10.32 3.48
CA TRP A 147 19.62 10.22 2.24
C TRP A 147 19.92 11.60 1.63
N ALA A 148 18.93 12.46 1.56
CA ALA A 148 19.11 13.83 1.06
C ALA A 148 20.05 14.68 1.93
N MET A 149 20.18 14.37 3.23
CA MET A 149 21.06 15.05 4.15
C MET A 149 22.55 14.69 3.94
N MET A 150 22.85 13.59 3.27
CA MET A 150 24.23 13.16 3.00
C MET A 150 24.94 14.16 2.09
N SER A 151 26.23 14.45 2.36
CA SER A 151 27.03 15.40 1.57
C SER A 151 27.17 14.99 0.11
N ILE A 152 27.21 13.69 -0.18
CA ILE A 152 27.25 13.16 -1.55
C ILE A 152 25.99 13.54 -2.37
N ASN A 153 24.88 13.84 -1.71
CA ASN A 153 23.62 14.27 -2.30
C ASN A 153 23.39 15.80 -2.18
N GLY A 154 24.44 16.56 -1.84
CA GLY A 154 24.36 18.02 -1.65
C GLY A 154 23.82 18.45 -0.28
N GLY A 155 23.61 17.51 0.65
CA GLY A 155 23.15 17.80 2.01
C GLY A 155 24.25 18.28 2.94
N SER A 156 23.89 18.53 4.20
CA SER A 156 24.81 19.09 5.23
C SER A 156 25.89 18.12 5.70
N GLY A 157 25.81 16.83 5.36
CA GLY A 157 26.75 15.80 5.79
C GLY A 157 26.69 15.43 7.28
N LYS A 158 25.66 15.88 8.00
CA LYS A 158 25.48 15.53 9.42
C LYS A 158 25.06 14.08 9.55
N PHE A 159 25.60 13.43 10.56
CA PHE A 159 25.21 12.04 10.87
C PHE A 159 23.98 12.01 11.75
N VAL A 160 23.07 11.04 11.50
CA VAL A 160 21.76 10.97 12.17
C VAL A 160 21.88 10.71 13.66
N SER A 161 22.69 9.74 14.04
CA SER A 161 23.03 9.43 15.44
C SER A 161 24.18 10.26 15.95
N GLY A 162 24.38 10.26 17.26
CA GLY A 162 25.62 10.80 17.83
C GLY A 162 26.84 10.04 17.33
N LEU A 163 27.97 10.74 17.26
CA LEU A 163 29.26 10.15 16.90
C LEU A 163 30.32 10.62 17.90
N GLY A 164 30.88 9.69 18.66
CA GLY A 164 31.76 10.02 19.77
C GLY A 164 31.02 10.86 20.81
N ALA A 165 31.52 12.07 21.09
CA ALA A 165 30.89 13.02 22.01
C ALA A 165 29.87 13.97 21.33
N ALA A 166 29.70 13.91 19.99
CA ALA A 166 28.76 14.75 19.29
C ALA A 166 27.34 14.15 19.40
N PRO A 167 26.32 14.98 19.69
CA PRO A 167 24.93 14.51 19.74
C PRO A 167 24.39 14.18 18.35
N GLY A 168 23.32 13.38 18.28
CA GLY A 168 22.54 13.16 17.08
C GLY A 168 21.87 14.43 16.54
N ILE A 169 21.36 14.36 15.32
CA ILE A 169 20.63 15.49 14.72
C ILE A 169 19.32 15.77 15.47
N LYS A 170 18.84 17.01 15.33
CA LYS A 170 17.48 17.39 15.71
C LYS A 170 16.60 17.33 14.47
N ALA A 171 15.51 16.57 14.55
CA ALA A 171 14.53 16.41 13.48
C ALA A 171 13.17 16.94 13.93
N LEU A 172 12.45 17.61 13.05
CA LEU A 172 11.06 18.02 13.26
C LEU A 172 10.15 17.21 12.32
N VAL A 173 9.16 16.55 12.90
CA VAL A 173 8.10 15.85 12.15
C VAL A 173 6.81 16.66 12.29
N CYS A 174 6.30 17.20 11.19
CA CYS A 174 5.04 17.93 11.13
C CYS A 174 3.91 16.97 10.73
N GLY A 175 2.98 16.75 11.63
CA GLY A 175 1.92 15.76 11.49
C GLY A 175 2.22 14.46 12.25
N CYS A 176 1.25 13.99 13.05
CA CYS A 176 1.37 12.81 13.91
C CYS A 176 0.31 11.74 13.58
N GLY A 177 -0.15 11.71 12.31
CA GLY A 177 -0.95 10.61 11.76
C GLY A 177 -0.10 9.36 11.53
N THR A 178 -0.65 8.38 10.82
CA THR A 178 0.03 7.10 10.54
C THR A 178 1.39 7.31 9.84
N VAL A 179 1.45 8.20 8.85
CA VAL A 179 2.69 8.57 8.14
C VAL A 179 3.71 9.17 9.10
N GLY A 180 3.31 10.19 9.87
CA GLY A 180 4.22 10.86 10.81
C GLY A 180 4.75 9.93 11.89
N LYS A 181 3.90 9.05 12.43
CA LYS A 181 4.31 8.02 13.41
C LYS A 181 5.38 7.08 12.82
N GLY A 182 5.23 6.64 11.55
CA GLY A 182 6.24 5.84 10.86
C GLY A 182 7.57 6.58 10.69
N ALA A 183 7.54 7.87 10.38
CA ALA A 183 8.75 8.69 10.28
C ALA A 183 9.44 8.87 11.64
N VAL A 184 8.68 9.14 12.71
CA VAL A 184 9.21 9.26 14.07
C VAL A 184 9.92 7.98 14.50
N GLU A 185 9.30 6.81 14.26
CA GLU A 185 9.87 5.51 14.61
C GLU A 185 11.26 5.31 13.99
N VAL A 186 11.41 5.58 12.69
CA VAL A 186 12.70 5.45 12.00
C VAL A 186 13.72 6.43 12.57
N LEU A 187 13.38 7.71 12.68
CA LEU A 187 14.30 8.76 13.12
C LEU A 187 14.80 8.53 14.55
N GLN A 188 13.91 8.14 15.48
CA GLN A 188 14.30 7.80 16.84
C GLN A 188 15.17 6.55 16.92
N THR A 189 14.77 5.47 16.21
CA THR A 189 15.55 4.23 16.17
C THR A 189 16.95 4.48 15.65
N MET A 190 17.11 5.43 14.73
CA MET A 190 18.41 5.83 14.21
C MET A 190 19.17 6.82 15.11
N GLY A 191 18.61 7.23 16.24
CA GLY A 191 19.27 8.05 17.24
C GLY A 191 19.16 9.57 17.04
N ALA A 192 18.18 10.03 16.26
CA ALA A 192 17.86 11.45 16.16
C ALA A 192 17.06 11.93 17.38
N TRP A 193 17.21 13.21 17.75
CA TRP A 193 16.31 13.91 18.66
C TRP A 193 15.10 14.39 17.88
N VAL A 194 13.92 13.78 18.11
CA VAL A 194 12.72 14.05 17.33
C VAL A 194 11.77 14.97 18.09
N THR A 195 11.40 16.08 17.47
CA THR A 195 10.28 16.94 17.89
C THR A 195 9.10 16.68 16.96
N VAL A 196 7.92 16.49 17.53
CA VAL A 196 6.68 16.28 16.77
C VAL A 196 5.75 17.47 16.96
N ALA A 197 5.16 17.97 15.88
CA ALA A 197 4.14 18.99 15.87
C ALA A 197 2.87 18.49 15.18
N ASP A 198 1.71 18.68 15.82
CA ASP A 198 0.40 18.34 15.26
C ASP A 198 -0.66 19.29 15.82
N ILE A 199 -1.74 19.51 15.07
CA ILE A 199 -2.93 20.24 15.57
C ILE A 199 -3.79 19.39 16.47
N ASN A 200 -3.66 18.04 16.40
CA ASN A 200 -4.40 17.09 17.22
C ASN A 200 -3.61 16.76 18.50
N ILE A 201 -4.01 17.35 19.61
CA ILE A 201 -3.39 17.13 20.93
C ILE A 201 -3.50 15.66 21.36
N GLY A 202 -4.57 14.94 20.99
CA GLY A 202 -4.73 13.51 21.28
C GLY A 202 -3.62 12.69 20.62
N ALA A 203 -3.35 12.94 19.34
CA ALA A 203 -2.28 12.28 18.60
C ALA A 203 -0.90 12.55 19.21
N LEU A 204 -0.64 13.78 19.67
CA LEU A 204 0.60 14.12 20.37
C LEU A 204 0.75 13.37 21.71
N ARG A 205 -0.33 13.24 22.47
CA ARG A 205 -0.31 12.47 23.72
C ARG A 205 -0.04 11.00 23.46
N ASP A 206 -0.69 10.42 22.45
CA ASP A 206 -0.50 9.01 22.09
C ASP A 206 0.95 8.71 21.71
N ILE A 207 1.58 9.59 20.91
CA ILE A 207 2.97 9.37 20.52
C ILE A 207 3.93 9.58 21.70
N ALA A 208 3.66 10.54 22.59
CA ALA A 208 4.47 10.79 23.77
C ALA A 208 4.43 9.63 24.77
N THR A 209 3.37 8.80 24.78
CA THR A 209 3.32 7.59 25.62
C THR A 209 4.13 6.43 25.04
N LYS A 210 4.41 6.45 23.74
CA LYS A 210 5.15 5.39 23.04
C LYS A 210 6.65 5.66 23.00
N TYR A 211 7.03 6.93 23.02
CA TYR A 211 8.41 7.39 22.90
C TYR A 211 8.71 8.46 23.94
N ASP A 212 9.67 8.18 24.83
CA ASP A 212 10.18 9.13 25.83
C ASP A 212 11.13 10.17 25.22
#